data_1a41ecbebb9b694f45d37b713974bfe8
#
_entry.id   1a41ecbebb9b694f45d37b713974bfe8
#
_cell.length_a   1.000
_cell.length_b   1.000
_cell.length_c   1.000
_cell.angle_alpha   90.00
_cell.angle_beta   90.00
_cell.angle_gamma   90.00
#
_symmetry.space_group_name_H-M   'P 1'
#
loop_
_entity.id
_entity.type
_entity.pdbx_description
1 polymer ?
#
loop_
_entity_poly.entity_id
_entity_poly.type
_entity_poly.pdbx_seq_one_letter_code
_entity_poly.pdbx_strand_id
1 'polypeptide(L)'
;MPRRDRQRRIKGGLGRVGLRAEVEKRYPHELSGGQRQRVSIARALISSPSLLVADEPTSALDVSVQASVLNLLADLQRDIGFACLFITHDLSAVEYLADDVAVMYLGQLVEKGSRERIFARPAHPYTQALLAAAPVADPPRQRARKPVLLGDDLPSALDPPSGCRFHTRCPLAFDRCTADVPQPLGIGGGFADCQLVGAGGTGPRGREAPRDVQATAHAGGPPRPRHHPPPARAPGVATGRRPGRPRT
;
A
#
# COMPACT_ATOMS: atom_id res chain seq x y z
N MET A 1 -8.27 -10.34 32.49
CA MET A 1 -7.76 -8.96 32.65
C MET A 1 -8.73 -8.18 33.57
N PRO A 2 -8.28 -7.53 34.64
CA PRO A 2 -9.11 -6.71 35.53
C PRO A 2 -9.81 -5.56 34.78
N ARG A 3 -11.02 -5.16 35.24
CA ARG A 3 -11.80 -4.09 34.59
C ARG A 3 -11.04 -2.76 34.49
N ARG A 4 -10.26 -2.40 35.49
CA ARG A 4 -9.44 -1.17 35.52
C ARG A 4 -8.37 -1.18 34.43
N ASP A 5 -7.68 -2.31 34.20
CA ASP A 5 -6.64 -2.43 33.18
C ASP A 5 -7.23 -2.37 31.78
N ARG A 6 -8.41 -2.98 31.56
CA ARG A 6 -9.16 -2.89 30.32
C ARG A 6 -9.51 -1.44 29.98
N GLN A 7 -10.08 -0.70 30.96
CA GLN A 7 -10.42 0.72 30.77
C GLN A 7 -9.20 1.59 30.48
N ARG A 8 -8.08 1.33 31.17
CA ARG A 8 -6.82 2.06 30.90
C ARG A 8 -6.34 1.83 29.48
N ARG A 9 -6.37 0.58 28.99
CA ARG A 9 -6.01 0.25 27.61
C ARG A 9 -6.92 0.89 26.58
N ILE A 10 -8.25 0.89 26.80
CA ILE A 10 -9.22 1.54 25.91
C ILE A 10 -8.94 3.04 25.83
N LYS A 11 -8.83 3.74 26.97
CA LYS A 11 -8.54 5.18 26.99
C LYS A 11 -7.20 5.50 26.34
N GLY A 12 -6.17 4.72 26.60
CA GLY A 12 -4.86 4.86 25.94
C GLY A 12 -4.94 4.63 24.43
N GLY A 13 -5.70 3.62 23.97
CA GLY A 13 -5.92 3.36 22.56
C GLY A 13 -6.66 4.49 21.84
N LEU A 14 -7.73 5.02 22.46
CA LEU A 14 -8.47 6.17 21.92
C LEU A 14 -7.60 7.43 21.87
N GLY A 15 -6.81 7.70 22.89
CA GLY A 15 -5.88 8.83 22.92
C GLY A 15 -4.82 8.77 21.81
N ARG A 16 -4.26 7.58 21.51
CA ARG A 16 -3.29 7.39 20.42
C ARG A 16 -3.84 7.74 19.03
N VAL A 17 -5.13 7.55 18.82
CA VAL A 17 -5.79 7.90 17.55
C VAL A 17 -6.45 9.29 17.58
N GLY A 18 -6.15 10.10 18.59
CA GLY A 18 -6.64 11.46 18.72
C GLY A 18 -8.14 11.57 19.04
N LEU A 19 -8.73 10.53 19.65
CA LEU A 19 -10.12 10.53 20.10
C LEU A 19 -10.22 10.84 21.58
N ARG A 20 -11.24 11.62 21.94
CA ARG A 20 -11.56 11.94 23.35
C ARG A 20 -12.15 10.72 24.07
N ALA A 21 -11.95 10.65 25.38
CA ALA A 21 -12.42 9.51 26.20
C ALA A 21 -13.94 9.31 26.17
N GLU A 22 -14.72 10.37 25.90
CA GLU A 22 -16.18 10.31 25.82
C GLU A 22 -16.69 9.40 24.69
N VAL A 23 -15.84 9.18 23.67
CA VAL A 23 -16.14 8.26 22.56
C VAL A 23 -16.34 6.82 23.03
N GLU A 24 -15.73 6.42 24.16
CA GLU A 24 -15.91 5.08 24.78
C GLU A 24 -17.41 4.75 25.05
N LYS A 25 -18.23 5.77 25.30
CA LYS A 25 -19.65 5.61 25.66
C LYS A 25 -20.60 5.75 24.47
N ARG A 26 -20.10 6.11 23.30
CA ARG A 26 -20.92 6.33 22.10
C ARG A 26 -21.15 5.04 21.33
N TYR A 27 -22.32 4.95 20.71
CA TYR A 27 -22.63 3.89 19.76
C TYR A 27 -22.02 4.20 18.38
N PRO A 28 -21.75 3.17 17.54
CA PRO A 28 -21.14 3.37 16.21
C PRO A 28 -21.91 4.36 15.31
N HIS A 29 -23.23 4.42 15.41
CA HIS A 29 -24.08 5.33 14.62
C HIS A 29 -23.96 6.81 15.06
N GLU A 30 -23.47 7.05 16.28
CA GLU A 30 -23.24 8.40 16.81
C GLU A 30 -21.85 8.96 16.44
N LEU A 31 -21.04 8.17 15.75
CA LEU A 31 -19.70 8.53 15.33
C LEU A 31 -19.67 8.92 13.86
N SER A 32 -18.90 9.96 13.51
CA SER A 32 -18.59 10.27 12.12
C SER A 32 -17.79 9.15 11.45
N GLY A 33 -17.75 9.11 10.11
CA GLY A 33 -16.96 8.14 9.33
C GLY A 33 -15.50 8.08 9.78
N GLY A 34 -14.85 9.24 9.89
CA GLY A 34 -13.46 9.33 10.35
C GLY A 34 -13.27 8.91 11.81
N GLN A 35 -14.25 9.17 12.71
CA GLN A 35 -14.19 8.67 14.08
C GLN A 35 -14.32 7.15 14.12
N ARG A 36 -15.24 6.55 13.36
CA ARG A 36 -15.36 5.09 13.24
C ARG A 36 -14.06 4.45 12.76
N GLN A 37 -13.43 5.06 11.74
CA GLN A 37 -12.15 4.57 11.21
C GLN A 37 -11.03 4.64 12.24
N ARG A 38 -10.93 5.74 12.99
CA ARG A 38 -9.95 5.88 14.08
C ARG A 38 -10.18 4.87 15.21
N VAL A 39 -11.44 4.56 15.55
CA VAL A 39 -11.78 3.49 16.51
C VAL A 39 -11.34 2.12 15.97
N SER A 40 -11.54 1.84 14.68
CA SER A 40 -11.08 0.59 14.05
C SER A 40 -9.55 0.44 14.10
N ILE A 41 -8.80 1.51 13.83
CA ILE A 41 -7.35 1.54 13.97
C ILE A 41 -6.93 1.31 15.43
N ALA A 42 -7.54 2.02 16.39
CA ALA A 42 -7.26 1.83 17.81
C ALA A 42 -7.50 0.37 18.26
N ARG A 43 -8.60 -0.25 17.79
CA ARG A 43 -8.93 -1.65 18.07
C ARG A 43 -7.86 -2.61 17.53
N ALA A 44 -7.38 -2.38 16.32
CA ALA A 44 -6.34 -3.21 15.71
C ALA A 44 -4.99 -3.08 16.46
N LEU A 45 -4.65 -1.88 16.92
CA LEU A 45 -3.37 -1.61 17.57
C LEU A 45 -3.34 -1.91 19.08
N ILE A 46 -4.50 -2.15 19.73
CA ILE A 46 -4.56 -2.38 21.19
C ILE A 46 -3.83 -3.66 21.62
N SER A 47 -3.68 -4.63 20.72
CA SER A 47 -2.94 -5.87 20.93
C SER A 47 -1.42 -5.72 20.71
N SER A 48 -0.95 -4.53 20.30
CA SER A 48 0.43 -4.26 19.93
C SER A 48 0.97 -5.24 18.86
N PRO A 49 0.29 -5.32 17.68
CA PRO A 49 0.67 -6.24 16.64
C PRO A 49 2.03 -5.86 16.01
N SER A 50 2.77 -6.85 15.50
CA SER A 50 3.96 -6.62 14.67
C SER A 50 3.60 -6.31 13.21
N LEU A 51 2.40 -6.72 12.75
CA LEU A 51 1.88 -6.47 11.42
C LEU A 51 0.44 -5.97 11.50
N LEU A 52 0.15 -4.86 10.84
CA LEU A 52 -1.19 -4.32 10.60
C LEU A 52 -1.58 -4.56 9.14
N VAL A 53 -2.73 -5.21 8.91
CA VAL A 53 -3.35 -5.29 7.58
C VAL A 53 -4.46 -4.24 7.52
N ALA A 54 -4.31 -3.28 6.64
CA ALA A 54 -5.27 -2.20 6.39
C ALA A 54 -5.86 -2.37 4.98
N ASP A 55 -7.06 -2.94 4.93
CA ASP A 55 -7.78 -3.21 3.69
C ASP A 55 -8.77 -2.06 3.45
N GLU A 56 -8.55 -1.29 2.37
CA GLU A 56 -9.35 -0.13 1.96
C GLU A 56 -9.67 0.85 3.11
N PRO A 57 -8.70 1.26 3.93
CA PRO A 57 -8.98 1.96 5.19
C PRO A 57 -9.52 3.38 5.01
N THR A 58 -9.55 3.90 3.79
CA THR A 58 -9.98 5.28 3.49
C THR A 58 -11.07 5.37 2.42
N SER A 59 -11.51 4.25 1.82
CA SER A 59 -12.42 4.23 0.67
C SER A 59 -13.80 4.86 0.91
N ALA A 60 -14.28 4.83 2.17
CA ALA A 60 -15.60 5.40 2.55
C ALA A 60 -15.51 6.80 3.19
N LEU A 61 -14.37 7.49 3.04
CA LEU A 61 -14.12 8.77 3.67
C LEU A 61 -14.00 9.88 2.62
N ASP A 62 -14.41 11.10 2.99
CA ASP A 62 -14.11 12.28 2.18
C ASP A 62 -12.61 12.59 2.16
N VAL A 63 -12.15 13.33 1.13
CA VAL A 63 -10.71 13.58 0.86
C VAL A 63 -9.98 14.18 2.07
N SER A 64 -10.62 15.08 2.81
CA SER A 64 -9.99 15.76 3.95
C SER A 64 -9.80 14.82 5.15
N VAL A 65 -10.79 13.97 5.41
CA VAL A 65 -10.74 12.95 6.46
C VAL A 65 -9.77 11.83 6.06
N GLN A 66 -9.75 11.44 4.78
CA GLN A 66 -8.78 10.48 4.24
C GLN A 66 -7.34 10.91 4.53
N ALA A 67 -6.96 12.15 4.17
CA ALA A 67 -5.63 12.68 4.46
C ALA A 67 -5.29 12.63 5.96
N SER A 68 -6.26 12.97 6.82
CA SER A 68 -6.10 12.92 8.26
C SER A 68 -5.86 11.50 8.81
N VAL A 69 -6.52 10.48 8.21
CA VAL A 69 -6.34 9.06 8.58
C VAL A 69 -5.01 8.53 8.06
N LEU A 70 -4.58 8.90 6.85
CA LEU A 70 -3.27 8.53 6.31
C LEU A 70 -2.12 9.08 7.16
N ASN A 71 -2.20 10.36 7.55
CA ASN A 71 -1.23 10.97 8.44
C ASN A 71 -1.18 10.25 9.79
N LEU A 72 -2.34 9.95 10.38
CA LEU A 72 -2.43 9.20 11.63
C LEU A 72 -1.75 7.83 11.52
N LEU A 73 -1.97 7.08 10.43
CA LEU A 73 -1.33 5.78 10.21
C LEU A 73 0.19 5.90 10.11
N ALA A 74 0.68 6.91 9.37
CA ALA A 74 2.12 7.19 9.24
C ALA A 74 2.76 7.53 10.60
N ASP A 75 2.10 8.35 11.41
CA ASP A 75 2.57 8.71 12.74
C ASP A 75 2.61 7.50 13.68
N LEU A 76 1.52 6.72 13.71
CA LEU A 76 1.43 5.52 14.53
C LEU A 76 2.46 4.45 14.13
N GLN A 77 2.72 4.29 12.83
CA GLN A 77 3.72 3.35 12.33
C GLN A 77 5.13 3.77 12.80
N ARG A 78 5.44 5.05 12.75
CA ARG A 78 6.71 5.61 13.23
C ARG A 78 6.88 5.44 14.74
N ASP A 79 5.82 5.72 15.51
CA ASP A 79 5.88 5.73 16.98
C ASP A 79 5.89 4.32 17.57
N ILE A 80 5.19 3.36 16.96
CA ILE A 80 5.00 1.99 17.47
C ILE A 80 5.93 0.99 16.78
N GLY A 81 6.27 1.21 15.49
CA GLY A 81 7.22 0.36 14.75
C GLY A 81 6.62 -0.94 14.20
N PHE A 82 5.32 -0.97 13.89
CA PHE A 82 4.70 -2.13 13.23
C PHE A 82 4.91 -2.11 11.71
N ALA A 83 4.95 -3.29 11.07
CA ALA A 83 4.84 -3.40 9.62
C ALA A 83 3.39 -3.18 9.19
N CYS A 84 3.16 -2.51 8.06
CA CYS A 84 1.82 -2.27 7.53
C CYS A 84 1.68 -2.85 6.12
N LEU A 85 0.70 -3.74 5.94
CA LEU A 85 0.21 -4.13 4.63
C LEU A 85 -1.01 -3.25 4.30
N PHE A 86 -0.82 -2.27 3.43
CA PHE A 86 -1.85 -1.31 3.04
C PHE A 86 -2.42 -1.69 1.68
N ILE A 87 -3.71 -2.06 1.62
CA ILE A 87 -4.40 -2.45 0.39
C ILE A 87 -5.33 -1.30 0.00
N THR A 88 -5.19 -0.81 -1.23
CA THR A 88 -6.02 0.28 -1.74
C THR A 88 -5.96 0.36 -3.26
N HIS A 89 -6.97 0.98 -3.86
CA HIS A 89 -6.98 1.40 -5.27
C HIS A 89 -6.56 2.89 -5.44
N ASP A 90 -6.33 3.62 -4.35
CA ASP A 90 -5.90 5.03 -4.39
C ASP A 90 -4.37 5.12 -4.52
N LEU A 91 -3.90 5.42 -5.72
CA LEU A 91 -2.48 5.57 -6.03
C LEU A 91 -1.83 6.73 -5.27
N SER A 92 -2.57 7.79 -4.94
CA SER A 92 -2.05 8.92 -4.15
C SER A 92 -1.74 8.50 -2.72
N ALA A 93 -2.60 7.66 -2.12
CA ALA A 93 -2.34 7.09 -0.81
C ALA A 93 -1.13 6.15 -0.82
N VAL A 94 -0.96 5.34 -1.88
CA VAL A 94 0.22 4.48 -2.07
C VAL A 94 1.49 5.32 -2.19
N GLU A 95 1.49 6.35 -3.04
CA GLU A 95 2.63 7.25 -3.23
C GLU A 95 3.03 7.94 -1.92
N TYR A 96 2.06 8.26 -1.08
CA TYR A 96 2.29 8.91 0.20
C TYR A 96 2.85 7.98 1.28
N LEU A 97 2.29 6.78 1.45
CA LEU A 97 2.58 5.90 2.59
C LEU A 97 3.60 4.79 2.29
N ALA A 98 3.58 4.20 1.08
CA ALA A 98 4.30 2.97 0.82
C ALA A 98 5.82 3.18 0.71
N ASP A 99 6.58 2.21 1.19
CA ASP A 99 8.01 2.06 0.90
C ASP A 99 8.19 1.11 -0.30
N ASP A 100 7.47 -0.02 -0.28
CA ASP A 100 7.38 -0.99 -1.36
C ASP A 100 5.96 -1.07 -1.89
N VAL A 101 5.81 -1.31 -3.19
CA VAL A 101 4.54 -1.42 -3.88
C VAL A 101 4.45 -2.76 -4.59
N ALA A 102 3.32 -3.42 -4.43
CA ALA A 102 2.96 -4.62 -5.18
C ALA A 102 1.67 -4.36 -5.96
N VAL A 103 1.71 -4.51 -7.28
CA VAL A 103 0.57 -4.32 -8.17
C VAL A 103 -0.06 -5.67 -8.47
N MET A 104 -1.37 -5.77 -8.26
CA MET A 104 -2.14 -6.99 -8.46
C MET A 104 -3.16 -6.81 -9.60
N TYR A 105 -3.28 -7.83 -10.44
CA TYR A 105 -4.30 -7.92 -11.49
C TYR A 105 -4.92 -9.32 -11.50
N LEU A 106 -6.24 -9.41 -11.43
CA LEU A 106 -7.01 -10.68 -11.39
C LEU A 106 -6.41 -11.71 -10.42
N GLY A 107 -6.07 -11.27 -9.19
CA GLY A 107 -5.54 -12.15 -8.14
C GLY A 107 -4.06 -12.56 -8.29
N GLN A 108 -3.33 -12.00 -9.26
CA GLN A 108 -1.89 -12.26 -9.45
C GLN A 108 -1.08 -10.98 -9.28
N LEU A 109 0.07 -11.08 -8.62
CA LEU A 109 1.03 -9.98 -8.59
C LEU A 109 1.71 -9.88 -9.95
N VAL A 110 1.54 -8.73 -10.60
CA VAL A 110 2.11 -8.47 -11.93
C VAL A 110 3.39 -7.64 -11.88
N GLU A 111 3.57 -6.88 -10.82
CA GLU A 111 4.78 -6.09 -10.61
C GLU A 111 4.99 -5.80 -9.12
N LYS A 112 6.26 -5.82 -8.65
CA LYS A 112 6.64 -5.42 -7.30
C LYS A 112 7.97 -4.66 -7.34
N GLY A 113 8.11 -3.66 -6.46
CA GLY A 113 9.37 -2.94 -6.27
C GLY A 113 9.23 -1.76 -5.32
N SER A 114 10.31 -1.01 -5.12
CA SER A 114 10.25 0.22 -4.33
C SER A 114 9.25 1.20 -4.94
N ARG A 115 8.63 2.02 -4.11
CA ARG A 115 7.71 3.07 -4.54
C ARG A 115 8.34 3.93 -5.65
N GLU A 116 9.58 4.40 -5.45
CA GLU A 116 10.29 5.25 -6.40
C GLU A 116 10.40 4.58 -7.78
N ARG A 117 10.70 3.27 -7.81
CA ARG A 117 10.81 2.52 -9.06
C ARG A 117 9.45 2.37 -9.76
N ILE A 118 8.42 1.95 -9.02
CA ILE A 118 7.08 1.71 -9.59
C ILE A 118 6.51 3.00 -10.17
N PHE A 119 6.62 4.13 -9.47
CA PHE A 119 6.09 5.41 -9.94
C PHE A 119 6.94 6.06 -11.04
N ALA A 120 8.27 5.88 -11.02
CA ALA A 120 9.15 6.48 -12.00
C ALA A 120 9.36 5.62 -13.26
N ARG A 121 9.42 4.30 -13.12
CA ARG A 121 9.76 3.37 -14.21
C ARG A 121 8.94 2.07 -14.10
N PRO A 122 7.60 2.14 -14.24
CA PRO A 122 6.76 0.94 -14.26
C PRO A 122 7.14 0.04 -15.44
N ALA A 123 7.35 -1.25 -15.18
CA ALA A 123 7.76 -2.20 -16.20
C ALA A 123 6.57 -2.93 -16.83
N HIS A 124 5.53 -3.22 -16.04
CA HIS A 124 4.36 -3.94 -16.54
C HIS A 124 3.37 -2.98 -17.21
N PRO A 125 2.82 -3.28 -18.41
CA PRO A 125 1.88 -2.42 -19.11
C PRO A 125 0.61 -2.07 -18.30
N TYR A 126 0.15 -2.97 -17.45
CA TYR A 126 -0.96 -2.66 -16.53
C TYR A 126 -0.60 -1.58 -15.51
N THR A 127 0.59 -1.65 -14.90
CA THR A 127 1.08 -0.62 -13.98
C THR A 127 1.19 0.74 -14.67
N GLN A 128 1.70 0.75 -15.90
CA GLN A 128 1.78 1.95 -16.72
C GLN A 128 0.39 2.56 -16.96
N ALA A 129 -0.58 1.72 -17.32
CA ALA A 129 -1.96 2.15 -17.54
C ALA A 129 -2.63 2.70 -16.26
N LEU A 130 -2.42 2.03 -15.11
CA LEU A 130 -2.93 2.52 -13.82
C LEU A 130 -2.37 3.90 -13.47
N LEU A 131 -1.07 4.08 -13.59
CA LEU A 131 -0.41 5.36 -13.30
C LEU A 131 -0.82 6.47 -14.30
N ALA A 132 -1.03 6.10 -15.58
CA ALA A 132 -1.51 7.04 -16.60
C ALA A 132 -2.96 7.47 -16.35
N ALA A 133 -3.80 6.60 -15.78
CA ALA A 133 -5.19 6.90 -15.45
C ALA A 133 -5.34 7.71 -14.14
N ALA A 134 -4.32 7.73 -13.29
CA ALA A 134 -4.37 8.46 -12.03
C ALA A 134 -4.57 9.98 -12.27
N PRO A 135 -5.54 10.62 -11.59
CA PRO A 135 -5.75 12.05 -11.69
C PRO A 135 -4.50 12.83 -11.26
N VAL A 136 -4.16 13.87 -11.99
CA VAL A 136 -3.09 14.81 -11.63
C VAL A 136 -3.71 16.12 -11.17
N ALA A 137 -3.23 16.62 -10.03
CA ALA A 137 -3.71 17.90 -9.47
C ALA A 137 -3.34 19.15 -10.30
N ASP A 138 -2.77 18.96 -11.49
CA ASP A 138 -2.36 20.00 -12.45
C ASP A 138 -3.28 19.93 -13.70
N PRO A 139 -4.28 20.80 -13.86
CA PRO A 139 -5.23 20.76 -14.96
C PRO A 139 -4.60 20.85 -16.37
N PRO A 140 -3.58 21.69 -16.63
CA PRO A 140 -2.82 21.70 -17.89
C PRO A 140 -2.19 20.35 -18.21
N ARG A 141 -1.51 19.75 -17.24
CA ARG A 141 -0.87 18.42 -17.39
C ARG A 141 -1.89 17.31 -17.57
N GLN A 142 -3.01 17.37 -16.85
CA GLN A 142 -4.09 16.40 -17.00
C GLN A 142 -4.66 16.40 -18.41
N ARG A 143 -4.86 17.59 -19.02
CA ARG A 143 -5.37 17.72 -20.40
C ARG A 143 -4.37 17.27 -21.47
N ALA A 144 -3.07 17.39 -21.19
CA ALA A 144 -2.01 16.96 -22.10
C ALA A 144 -1.80 15.44 -22.10
N ARG A 145 -2.30 14.72 -21.10
CA ARG A 145 -2.20 13.25 -21.03
C ARG A 145 -3.10 12.59 -22.07
N LYS A 146 -2.53 11.74 -22.89
CA LYS A 146 -3.29 10.86 -23.78
C LYS A 146 -3.89 9.74 -22.94
N PRO A 147 -5.22 9.50 -23.00
CA PRO A 147 -5.81 8.37 -22.30
C PRO A 147 -5.20 7.07 -22.83
N VAL A 148 -4.75 6.21 -21.93
CA VAL A 148 -4.36 4.84 -22.28
C VAL A 148 -5.67 4.06 -22.41
N LEU A 149 -6.11 3.82 -23.65
CA LEU A 149 -7.28 3.00 -23.92
C LEU A 149 -6.90 1.53 -23.64
N LEU A 150 -7.36 1.03 -22.52
CA LEU A 150 -7.39 -0.40 -22.25
C LEU A 150 -8.66 -0.96 -22.90
N GLY A 151 -8.59 -2.16 -23.48
CA GLY A 151 -9.78 -2.84 -24.01
C GLY A 151 -10.91 -2.86 -22.97
N ASP A 152 -12.16 -2.70 -23.45
CA ASP A 152 -13.33 -2.44 -22.59
C ASP A 152 -13.78 -3.65 -21.76
N ASP A 153 -13.49 -4.88 -22.19
CA ASP A 153 -13.90 -6.09 -21.50
C ASP A 153 -12.95 -6.43 -20.34
N LEU A 154 -13.45 -6.34 -19.11
CA LEU A 154 -12.76 -6.85 -17.94
C LEU A 154 -12.98 -8.36 -17.83
N PRO A 155 -11.95 -9.21 -17.99
CA PRO A 155 -12.09 -10.65 -17.84
C PRO A 155 -12.56 -11.05 -16.45
N SER A 156 -13.26 -12.18 -16.35
CA SER A 156 -13.70 -12.72 -15.09
C SER A 156 -12.50 -13.18 -14.23
N ALA A 157 -12.51 -12.81 -12.96
CA ALA A 157 -11.52 -13.32 -12.01
C ALA A 157 -11.72 -14.82 -11.69
N LEU A 158 -12.94 -15.35 -11.93
CA LEU A 158 -13.28 -16.77 -11.74
C LEU A 158 -12.82 -17.64 -12.92
N ASP A 159 -12.71 -17.04 -14.11
CA ASP A 159 -12.22 -17.69 -15.34
C ASP A 159 -11.19 -16.76 -16.00
N PRO A 160 -9.98 -16.69 -15.47
CA PRO A 160 -8.96 -15.78 -15.97
C PRO A 160 -8.44 -16.26 -17.34
N PRO A 161 -8.07 -15.34 -18.23
CA PRO A 161 -7.47 -15.67 -19.52
C PRO A 161 -6.24 -16.56 -19.38
N SER A 162 -6.00 -17.43 -20.38
CA SER A 162 -4.77 -18.24 -20.49
C SER A 162 -3.53 -17.35 -20.64
N GLY A 163 -2.37 -17.86 -20.31
CA GLY A 163 -1.11 -17.13 -20.42
C GLY A 163 -1.03 -15.91 -19.49
N CYS A 164 -0.64 -14.77 -20.02
CA CYS A 164 -0.63 -13.52 -19.26
C CYS A 164 -2.07 -13.03 -19.04
N ARG A 165 -2.53 -12.94 -17.81
CA ARG A 165 -3.91 -12.51 -17.47
C ARG A 165 -4.31 -11.15 -18.04
N PHE A 166 -3.32 -10.29 -18.34
CA PHE A 166 -3.56 -8.96 -18.89
C PHE A 166 -3.57 -8.91 -20.42
N HIS A 167 -3.25 -10.02 -21.13
CA HIS A 167 -3.06 -10.02 -22.58
C HIS A 167 -4.25 -9.49 -23.38
N THR A 168 -5.50 -9.78 -22.96
CA THR A 168 -6.72 -9.35 -23.63
C THR A 168 -6.90 -7.82 -23.66
N ARG A 169 -6.29 -7.13 -22.71
CA ARG A 169 -6.34 -5.66 -22.55
C ARG A 169 -5.01 -4.97 -22.80
N CYS A 170 -3.96 -5.73 -23.06
CA CYS A 170 -2.62 -5.21 -23.24
C CYS A 170 -2.43 -4.70 -24.68
N PRO A 171 -2.14 -3.40 -24.90
CA PRO A 171 -1.91 -2.88 -26.24
C PRO A 171 -0.61 -3.40 -26.89
N LEU A 172 0.25 -4.06 -26.09
CA LEU A 172 1.52 -4.62 -26.48
C LEU A 172 1.52 -6.16 -26.52
N ALA A 173 0.33 -6.78 -26.43
CA ALA A 173 0.21 -8.23 -26.44
C ALA A 173 0.69 -8.85 -27.78
N PHE A 174 1.27 -10.03 -27.71
CA PHE A 174 1.71 -10.84 -28.84
C PHE A 174 1.49 -12.33 -28.53
N ASP A 175 1.67 -13.21 -29.51
CA ASP A 175 1.26 -14.62 -29.44
C ASP A 175 1.73 -15.35 -28.16
N ARG A 176 2.96 -15.11 -27.73
CA ARG A 176 3.47 -15.71 -26.50
C ARG A 176 2.71 -15.28 -25.25
N CYS A 177 2.13 -14.08 -25.25
CA CYS A 177 1.33 -13.59 -24.11
C CYS A 177 0.03 -14.39 -23.94
N THR A 178 -0.51 -14.99 -25.00
CA THR A 178 -1.71 -15.82 -24.95
C THR A 178 -1.41 -17.28 -24.58
N ALA A 179 -0.22 -17.75 -24.91
CA ALA A 179 0.19 -19.14 -24.72
C ALA A 179 0.85 -19.39 -23.36
N ASP A 180 1.79 -18.53 -22.98
CA ASP A 180 2.67 -18.77 -21.84
C ASP A 180 2.34 -17.85 -20.66
N VAL A 181 2.25 -18.43 -19.45
CA VAL A 181 2.22 -17.64 -18.21
C VAL A 181 3.57 -16.97 -18.01
N PRO A 182 3.65 -15.64 -17.93
CA PRO A 182 4.91 -14.96 -17.69
C PRO A 182 5.49 -15.34 -16.32
N GLN A 183 6.81 -15.50 -16.27
CA GLN A 183 7.52 -15.76 -15.02
C GLN A 183 8.03 -14.46 -14.43
N PRO A 184 8.11 -14.34 -13.08
CA PRO A 184 8.68 -13.18 -12.43
C PRO A 184 10.11 -12.93 -12.88
N LEU A 185 10.35 -11.81 -13.56
CA LEU A 185 11.67 -11.39 -13.96
C LEU A 185 12.19 -10.29 -13.05
N GLY A 186 13.36 -10.50 -12.45
CA GLY A 186 14.00 -9.53 -11.55
C GLY A 186 14.39 -8.24 -12.27
N ILE A 187 13.97 -7.09 -11.75
CA ILE A 187 14.27 -5.76 -12.26
C ILE A 187 14.52 -4.77 -11.12
N GLY A 188 15.75 -4.28 -11.02
CA GLY A 188 16.08 -3.14 -10.15
C GLY A 188 15.55 -3.21 -8.71
N GLY A 189 15.74 -4.35 -8.02
CA GLY A 189 15.27 -4.54 -6.64
C GLY A 189 13.79 -4.96 -6.52
N GLY A 190 13.16 -5.39 -7.63
CA GLY A 190 11.81 -5.91 -7.66
C GLY A 190 11.65 -6.96 -8.76
N PHE A 191 10.42 -7.18 -9.22
CA PHE A 191 10.12 -8.05 -10.36
C PHE A 191 8.94 -7.53 -11.18
N ALA A 192 8.83 -8.02 -12.43
CA ALA A 192 7.64 -7.88 -13.25
C ALA A 192 7.33 -9.21 -13.98
N ASP A 193 6.06 -9.59 -13.99
CA ASP A 193 5.52 -10.75 -14.70
C ASP A 193 5.07 -10.33 -16.10
N CYS A 194 6.03 -10.10 -17.01
CA CYS A 194 5.75 -9.62 -18.35
C CYS A 194 6.71 -10.21 -19.39
N GLN A 195 6.16 -10.77 -20.45
CA GLN A 195 6.95 -11.34 -21.55
C GLN A 195 7.83 -10.29 -22.27
N LEU A 196 7.40 -9.02 -22.31
CA LEU A 196 8.17 -7.92 -22.92
C LEU A 196 9.46 -7.62 -22.15
N VAL A 197 9.43 -7.73 -20.82
CA VAL A 197 10.59 -7.48 -19.97
C VAL A 197 11.69 -8.52 -20.23
N GLY A 198 11.29 -9.79 -20.43
CA GLY A 198 12.22 -10.89 -20.74
C GLY A 198 12.81 -10.85 -22.14
N ALA A 199 12.14 -10.19 -23.09
CA ALA A 199 12.58 -10.08 -24.47
C ALA A 199 13.51 -8.87 -24.75
N GLY A 200 14.08 -8.26 -23.71
CA GLY A 200 14.96 -7.08 -23.89
C GLY A 200 14.22 -5.82 -24.37
N GLY A 201 12.91 -5.75 -24.13
CA GLY A 201 12.08 -4.58 -24.49
C GLY A 201 11.70 -4.47 -25.97
N THR A 202 12.13 -5.39 -26.81
CA THR A 202 11.74 -5.44 -28.23
C THR A 202 10.64 -6.46 -28.45
N GLY A 203 9.40 -6.01 -28.47
CA GLY A 203 8.27 -6.81 -28.99
C GLY A 203 8.49 -7.10 -30.48
N PRO A 204 7.81 -8.14 -31.07
CA PRO A 204 8.05 -8.66 -32.42
C PRO A 204 7.80 -7.66 -33.58
N ARG A 205 7.51 -6.40 -33.31
CA ARG A 205 7.32 -5.35 -34.32
C ARG A 205 8.23 -4.13 -34.15
N GLY A 206 9.34 -4.23 -33.41
CA GLY A 206 10.30 -3.10 -33.26
C GLY A 206 9.67 -1.84 -32.63
N ARG A 207 8.50 -1.94 -32.03
CA ARG A 207 7.93 -0.85 -31.25
C ARG A 207 8.56 -0.90 -29.87
N GLU A 208 9.57 -0.07 -29.68
CA GLU A 208 10.03 0.28 -28.33
C GLU A 208 8.80 0.61 -27.47
N ALA A 209 8.77 0.07 -26.26
CA ALA A 209 7.83 0.55 -25.25
C ALA A 209 7.93 2.08 -25.26
N PRO A 210 6.80 2.82 -25.29
CA PRO A 210 6.84 4.26 -25.43
C PRO A 210 7.75 4.85 -24.37
N ARG A 211 8.89 5.38 -24.79
CA ARG A 211 9.88 6.07 -23.93
C ARG A 211 9.30 7.35 -23.34
N ASP A 212 8.12 7.75 -23.81
CA ASP A 212 7.45 9.00 -23.50
C ASP A 212 6.52 8.97 -22.29
N VAL A 213 6.51 7.88 -21.50
CA VAL A 213 6.17 8.04 -20.09
C VAL A 213 7.43 8.60 -19.41
N GLN A 214 7.83 9.77 -19.86
CA GLN A 214 8.76 10.58 -19.10
C GLN A 214 8.15 10.74 -17.72
N ALA A 215 8.81 10.12 -16.76
CA ALA A 215 8.58 10.35 -15.36
C ALA A 215 8.55 11.86 -15.14
N THR A 216 7.35 12.44 -15.15
CA THR A 216 7.18 13.74 -14.53
C THR A 216 7.40 13.46 -13.05
N ALA A 217 8.67 13.53 -12.64
CA ALA A 217 9.04 13.58 -11.26
C ALA A 217 8.08 14.58 -10.60
N HIS A 218 7.25 14.10 -9.69
CA HIS A 218 6.50 14.96 -8.81
C HIS A 218 7.52 15.68 -7.92
N ALA A 219 8.11 16.75 -8.46
CA ALA A 219 8.83 17.73 -7.67
C ALA A 219 7.76 18.48 -6.87
N GLY A 220 7.59 18.16 -5.60
CA GLY A 220 6.82 19.01 -4.72
C GLY A 220 5.97 18.35 -3.64
N GLY A 221 6.11 17.06 -3.33
CA GLY A 221 5.60 16.55 -2.06
C GLY A 221 6.48 17.04 -0.90
N PRO A 222 5.91 17.39 0.30
CA PRO A 222 6.72 17.75 1.43
C PRO A 222 7.74 16.65 1.73
N PRO A 223 9.00 16.98 2.07
CA PRO A 223 10.03 15.98 2.34
C PRO A 223 9.54 15.08 3.48
N ARG A 224 9.50 13.77 3.23
CA ARG A 224 9.25 12.80 4.29
C ARG A 224 10.28 13.01 5.41
N PRO A 225 9.88 12.97 6.67
CA PRO A 225 10.84 12.83 7.75
C PRO A 225 11.64 11.54 7.49
N ARG A 226 12.96 11.65 7.49
CA ARG A 226 13.88 10.54 7.23
C ARG A 226 13.54 9.38 8.16
N HIS A 227 13.38 8.18 7.61
CA HIS A 227 13.28 6.96 8.40
C HIS A 227 14.55 6.83 9.26
N HIS A 228 14.43 7.12 10.54
CA HIS A 228 15.44 6.68 11.49
C HIS A 228 15.23 5.18 11.73
N PRO A 229 16.28 4.35 11.71
CA PRO A 229 16.17 2.97 12.10
C PRO A 229 15.59 2.90 13.52
N PRO A 230 14.79 1.86 13.85
CA PRO A 230 14.23 1.73 15.19
C PRO A 230 15.38 1.73 16.22
N PRO A 231 15.19 2.34 17.41
CA PRO A 231 16.20 2.34 18.44
C PRO A 231 16.55 0.88 18.79
N ALA A 232 17.85 0.61 18.86
CA ALA A 232 18.37 -0.69 19.26
C ALA A 232 17.66 -1.17 20.53
N ARG A 233 17.16 -2.43 20.54
CA ARG A 233 16.55 -3.03 21.72
C ARG A 233 17.49 -2.85 22.90
N ALA A 234 16.99 -2.25 23.97
CA ALA A 234 17.71 -2.16 25.22
C ALA A 234 18.11 -3.58 25.69
N PRO A 235 19.35 -3.78 26.19
CA PRO A 235 19.79 -5.08 26.68
C PRO A 235 18.88 -5.52 27.83
N GLY A 236 18.45 -6.79 27.77
CA GLY A 236 17.50 -7.39 28.70
C GLY A 236 17.92 -7.19 30.15
N VAL A 237 16.99 -6.68 30.94
CA VAL A 237 17.10 -6.67 32.40
C VAL A 237 17.18 -8.12 32.85
N ALA A 238 18.35 -8.50 33.37
CA ALA A 238 18.58 -9.81 33.98
C ALA A 238 17.60 -10.00 35.13
N THR A 239 16.74 -11.01 35.01
CA THR A 239 15.86 -11.45 36.10
C THR A 239 16.71 -11.95 37.27
N GLY A 240 16.80 -11.16 38.33
CA GLY A 240 17.46 -11.48 39.56
C GLY A 240 16.91 -12.78 40.17
N ARG A 241 17.81 -13.72 40.49
CA ARG A 241 17.55 -14.92 41.28
C ARG A 241 16.93 -14.54 42.62
N ARG A 242 15.77 -15.11 42.93
CA ARG A 242 15.20 -15.08 44.28
C ARG A 242 16.12 -15.85 45.24
N PRO A 243 16.47 -15.30 46.42
CA PRO A 243 17.19 -16.06 47.46
C PRO A 243 16.24 -17.10 48.10
N GLY A 244 16.79 -18.31 48.34
CA GLY A 244 16.08 -19.43 48.93
C GLY A 244 15.64 -19.15 50.37
N ARG A 245 14.46 -19.65 50.75
CA ARG A 245 13.99 -19.72 52.14
C ARG A 245 14.73 -20.83 52.87
N PRO A 246 15.19 -20.61 54.11
CA PRO A 246 15.71 -21.70 54.94
C PRO A 246 14.55 -22.57 55.46
N ARG A 247 14.78 -23.88 55.47
CA ARG A 247 13.92 -24.86 56.17
C ARG A 247 14.29 -24.85 57.65
N THR A 248 13.31 -24.69 58.47
CA THR A 248 13.20 -25.27 59.80
C THR A 248 11.76 -25.72 59.99
#